data_273d1a372f301337c362447759901fc5
#
_entry.id   273d1a372f301337c362447759901fc5
#
_cell.length_a   1.000
_cell.length_b   1.000
_cell.length_c   1.000
_cell.angle_alpha   90.00
_cell.angle_beta   90.00
_cell.angle_gamma   90.00
#
_symmetry.space_group_name_H-M   'P 1'
#
loop_
_entity.id
_entity.type
_entity.pdbx_description
1 polymer ?
#
loop_
_entity_poly.entity_id
_entity_poly.type
_entity_poly.pdbx_seq_one_letter_code
_entity_poly.pdbx_strand_id
1 'polypeptide(L)'
;MFEKNLEINYLLDFYGDVLSERKRTVLEMYYNDDLSLAEIALDIGISRQGVRDMIKKSEEELLYLEEKLGLCKKFRTIQKKADELLEALEDSHVSTDVRDKVKEFADSVRATI
;
A
#
# COMPACT_ATOMS: atom_id res chain seq x y z
N MET A 1 -16.15 18.06 -2.21
CA MET A 1 -16.18 16.74 -1.59
C MET A 1 -14.81 16.11 -1.66
N PHE A 2 -14.41 15.42 -0.62
CA PHE A 2 -13.09 14.78 -0.53
C PHE A 2 -13.15 13.43 -1.24
N GLU A 3 -12.44 13.30 -2.35
CA GLU A 3 -12.41 12.03 -3.07
C GLU A 3 -11.22 11.17 -2.60
N LYS A 4 -11.47 9.89 -2.42
CA LYS A 4 -10.42 8.93 -2.08
C LYS A 4 -9.63 8.57 -3.33
N ASN A 5 -8.31 8.60 -3.20
CA ASN A 5 -7.39 8.18 -4.24
C ASN A 5 -6.91 6.77 -3.95
N LEU A 6 -7.26 5.81 -4.81
CA LEU A 6 -6.87 4.40 -4.63
C LEU A 6 -5.36 4.21 -4.58
N GLU A 7 -4.61 5.08 -5.26
CA GLU A 7 -3.15 5.04 -5.22
C GLU A 7 -2.63 5.26 -3.79
N ILE A 8 -3.27 6.13 -3.02
CA ILE A 8 -2.90 6.39 -1.63
C ILE A 8 -2.99 5.13 -0.78
N ASN A 9 -3.96 4.27 -1.05
CA ASN A 9 -4.12 3.03 -0.29
C ASN A 9 -2.88 2.12 -0.43
N TYR A 10 -2.35 1.99 -1.64
CA TYR A 10 -1.10 1.25 -1.88
C TYR A 10 0.09 1.90 -1.19
N LEU A 11 0.18 3.23 -1.28
CA LEU A 11 1.27 3.98 -0.67
C LEU A 11 1.22 3.90 0.86
N LEU A 12 0.02 3.90 1.43
CA LEU A 12 -0.18 3.74 2.87
C LEU A 12 0.31 2.37 3.35
N ASP A 13 0.00 1.31 2.63
CA ASP A 13 0.47 -0.03 2.95
C ASP A 13 1.99 -0.12 2.87
N PHE A 14 2.59 0.57 1.93
CA PHE A 14 4.02 0.50 1.66
C PHE A 14 4.85 1.44 2.54
N TYR A 15 4.41 2.69 2.68
CA TYR A 15 5.15 3.74 3.38
C TYR A 15 4.54 4.14 4.73
N GLY A 16 3.46 3.50 5.17
CA GLY A 16 2.73 3.90 6.36
C GLY A 16 3.59 4.04 7.62
N ASP A 17 4.62 3.22 7.75
CA ASP A 17 5.52 3.24 8.91
C ASP A 17 6.39 4.52 8.99
N VAL A 18 6.51 5.26 7.89
CA VAL A 18 7.24 6.53 7.85
C VAL A 18 6.39 7.67 8.42
N LEU A 19 5.07 7.54 8.35
CA LEU A 19 4.15 8.54 8.90
C LEU A 19 4.19 8.51 10.43
N SER A 20 3.91 9.66 11.05
CA SER A 20 3.67 9.67 12.49
C SER A 20 2.49 8.74 12.81
N GLU A 21 2.48 8.18 14.01
CA GLU A 21 1.42 7.27 14.45
C GLU A 21 0.03 7.88 14.26
N ARG A 22 -0.13 9.14 14.63
CA ARG A 22 -1.40 9.86 14.51
C ARG A 22 -1.84 10.02 13.06
N LYS A 23 -0.95 10.43 12.18
CA LYS A 23 -1.24 10.56 10.74
C LYS A 23 -1.60 9.23 10.13
N ARG A 24 -0.85 8.20 10.47
CA ARG A 24 -1.12 6.84 10.01
C ARG A 24 -2.51 6.36 10.46
N THR A 25 -2.81 6.53 11.74
CA THR A 25 -4.10 6.12 12.29
C THR A 25 -5.27 6.82 11.60
N VAL A 26 -5.18 8.13 11.40
CA VAL A 26 -6.23 8.90 10.71
C VAL A 26 -6.40 8.43 9.27
N LEU A 27 -5.30 8.20 8.58
CA LEU A 27 -5.36 7.76 7.20
C LEU A 27 -5.93 6.35 7.08
N GLU A 28 -5.60 5.44 8.00
CA GLU A 28 -6.18 4.10 8.06
C GLU A 28 -7.68 4.13 8.33
N MET A 29 -8.11 4.96 9.26
CA MET A 29 -9.55 5.15 9.55
C MET A 29 -10.31 5.59 8.30
N TYR A 30 -9.74 6.50 7.54
CA TYR A 30 -10.37 7.03 6.35
C TYR A 30 -10.37 6.02 5.19
N TYR A 31 -9.23 5.38 4.91
CA TYR A 31 -9.06 4.49 3.75
C TYR A 31 -9.45 3.04 4.04
N ASN A 32 -9.12 2.51 5.20
CA ASN A 32 -9.37 1.10 5.51
C ASN A 32 -10.69 0.88 6.25
N ASP A 33 -11.02 1.74 7.21
CA ASP A 33 -12.23 1.60 8.02
C ASP A 33 -13.42 2.34 7.43
N ASP A 34 -13.19 3.08 6.37
CA ASP A 34 -14.23 3.82 5.64
C ASP A 34 -15.04 4.79 6.50
N LEU A 35 -14.40 5.39 7.49
CA LEU A 35 -15.03 6.36 8.37
C LEU A 35 -15.15 7.73 7.70
N SER A 36 -16.21 8.46 8.05
CA SER A 36 -16.38 9.85 7.61
C SER A 36 -15.45 10.77 8.37
N LEU A 37 -15.23 11.98 7.84
CA LEU A 37 -14.45 13.01 8.54
C LEU A 37 -15.06 13.32 9.92
N ALA A 38 -16.39 13.36 10.02
CA ALA A 38 -17.07 13.61 11.27
C ALA A 38 -16.81 12.49 12.30
N GLU A 39 -16.86 11.24 11.86
CA GLU A 39 -16.61 10.09 12.73
C GLU A 39 -15.17 10.08 13.24
N ILE A 40 -14.22 10.35 12.36
CA ILE A 40 -12.80 10.44 12.74
C ILE A 40 -12.58 11.59 13.72
N ALA A 41 -13.18 12.74 13.46
CA ALA A 41 -13.07 13.93 14.33
C ALA A 41 -13.56 13.63 15.74
N LEU A 42 -14.68 12.92 15.88
CA LEU A 42 -15.19 12.50 17.18
C LEU A 42 -14.26 11.54 17.89
N ASP A 43 -13.71 10.59 17.15
CA ASP A 43 -12.85 9.54 17.73
C ASP A 43 -11.54 10.10 18.25
N ILE A 44 -10.89 10.99 17.50
CA ILE A 44 -9.57 11.52 17.89
C ILE A 44 -9.62 12.86 18.61
N GLY A 45 -10.81 13.47 18.71
CA GLY A 45 -11.00 14.70 19.49
C GLY A 45 -10.49 15.96 18.85
N ILE A 46 -10.60 16.10 17.53
CA ILE A 46 -10.26 17.33 16.79
C ILE A 46 -11.42 17.73 15.89
N SER A 47 -11.31 18.89 15.24
CA SER A 47 -12.34 19.34 14.31
C SER A 47 -12.33 18.54 13.00
N ARG A 48 -13.46 18.54 12.28
CA ARG A 48 -13.56 17.94 10.95
C ARG A 48 -12.54 18.56 9.98
N GLN A 49 -12.37 19.87 10.05
CA GLN A 49 -11.38 20.57 9.23
C GLN A 49 -9.95 20.11 9.58
N GLY A 50 -9.67 19.91 10.87
CA GLY A 50 -8.39 19.36 11.33
C GLY A 50 -8.12 17.98 10.79
N VAL A 51 -9.13 17.11 10.75
CA VAL A 51 -9.03 15.78 10.15
C VAL A 51 -8.70 15.89 8.67
N ARG A 52 -9.45 16.72 7.95
CA ARG A 52 -9.24 16.93 6.52
C ARG A 52 -7.83 17.40 6.21
N ASP A 53 -7.33 18.37 6.98
CA ASP A 53 -5.97 18.90 6.81
C ASP A 53 -4.92 17.82 7.08
N MET A 54 -5.15 17.01 8.11
CA MET A 54 -4.23 15.92 8.46
C MET A 54 -4.19 14.85 7.37
N ILE A 55 -5.34 14.48 6.83
CA ILE A 55 -5.43 13.51 5.72
C ILE A 55 -4.66 14.06 4.52
N LYS A 56 -4.91 15.31 4.16
CA LYS A 56 -4.25 15.95 3.01
C LYS A 56 -2.73 15.98 3.16
N LYS A 57 -2.24 16.38 4.33
CA LYS A 57 -0.79 16.39 4.61
C LYS A 57 -0.18 15.00 4.56
N SER A 58 -0.89 14.02 5.10
CA SER A 58 -0.43 12.62 5.09
C SER A 58 -0.35 12.07 3.68
N GLU A 59 -1.36 12.35 2.85
CA GLU A 59 -1.36 11.98 1.45
C GLU A 59 -0.20 12.61 0.68
N GLU A 60 0.03 13.89 0.90
CA GLU A 60 1.14 14.62 0.27
C GLU A 60 2.50 14.01 0.65
N GLU A 61 2.65 13.61 1.91
CA GLU A 61 3.88 12.98 2.41
C GLU A 61 4.10 11.62 1.72
N LEU A 62 3.06 10.81 1.59
CA LEU A 62 3.16 9.52 0.89
C LEU A 62 3.49 9.70 -0.60
N LEU A 63 2.83 10.64 -1.26
CA LEU A 63 3.10 10.94 -2.67
C LEU A 63 4.53 11.45 -2.88
N TYR A 64 5.02 12.27 -1.96
CA TYR A 64 6.40 12.75 -2.00
C TYR A 64 7.40 11.60 -1.87
N LEU A 65 7.16 10.67 -0.94
CA LEU A 65 8.03 9.50 -0.76
C LEU A 65 8.09 8.65 -2.02
N GLU A 66 6.94 8.40 -2.64
CA GLU A 66 6.89 7.62 -3.87
C GLU A 66 7.56 8.35 -5.05
N GLU A 67 7.36 9.66 -5.15
CA GLU A 67 8.02 10.46 -6.18
C GLU A 67 9.54 10.37 -6.07
N LYS A 68 10.07 10.40 -4.85
CA LYS A 68 11.52 10.38 -4.61
C LYS A 68 12.12 8.99 -4.66
N LEU A 69 11.44 7.99 -4.10
CA LEU A 69 11.98 6.66 -3.94
C LEU A 69 11.52 5.67 -5.01
N GLY A 70 10.27 5.78 -5.46
CA GLY A 70 9.70 4.89 -6.47
C GLY A 70 9.63 3.42 -6.07
N LEU A 71 9.68 3.11 -4.76
CA LEU A 71 9.75 1.74 -4.28
C LEU A 71 8.46 0.97 -4.51
N CYS A 72 7.32 1.62 -4.31
CA CYS A 72 6.01 0.98 -4.51
C CYS A 72 5.86 0.50 -5.96
N LYS A 73 6.18 1.36 -6.91
CA LYS A 73 6.15 1.03 -8.34
C LYS A 73 7.13 -0.09 -8.69
N LYS A 74 8.34 -0.04 -8.14
CA LYS A 74 9.36 -1.07 -8.36
C LYS A 74 8.91 -2.43 -7.84
N PHE A 75 8.34 -2.47 -6.63
CA PHE A 75 7.83 -3.72 -6.05
C PHE A 75 6.65 -4.28 -6.83
N ARG A 76 5.74 -3.43 -7.31
CA ARG A 76 4.64 -3.88 -8.17
C ARG A 76 5.16 -4.52 -9.45
N THR A 77 6.19 -3.95 -10.05
CA THR A 77 6.83 -4.49 -11.26
C THR A 77 7.44 -5.86 -10.97
N ILE A 78 8.17 -6.00 -9.87
CA ILE A 78 8.77 -7.27 -9.45
C ILE A 78 7.70 -8.32 -9.20
N GLN A 79 6.64 -7.95 -8.51
CA GLN A 79 5.52 -8.84 -8.20
C GLN A 79 4.84 -9.35 -9.48
N LYS A 80 4.61 -8.44 -10.43
CA LYS A 80 4.04 -8.79 -11.74
C LYS A 80 4.95 -9.76 -12.50
N LYS A 81 6.26 -9.52 -12.49
CA LYS A 81 7.24 -10.40 -13.13
C LYS A 81 7.29 -11.77 -12.48
N ALA A 82 7.18 -11.84 -11.16
CA ALA A 82 7.11 -13.11 -10.44
C ALA A 82 5.86 -13.90 -10.83
N ASP A 83 4.72 -13.24 -10.94
CA ASP A 83 3.46 -13.87 -11.34
C ASP A 83 3.52 -14.37 -12.79
N GLU A 84 4.10 -13.58 -13.70
CA GLU A 84 4.30 -13.99 -15.09
C GLU A 84 5.20 -15.22 -15.20
N LEU A 85 6.23 -15.28 -14.37
CA LEU A 85 7.14 -16.41 -14.34
C LEU A 85 6.43 -17.69 -13.86
N LEU A 86 5.58 -17.60 -12.85
CA LEU A 86 4.76 -18.74 -12.38
C LEU A 86 3.83 -19.23 -13.47
N GLU A 87 3.15 -18.34 -14.18
CA GLU A 87 2.26 -18.71 -15.30
C GLU A 87 3.03 -19.44 -16.40
N ALA A 88 4.21 -18.94 -16.74
CA ALA A 88 5.05 -19.55 -17.78
C ALA A 88 5.47 -20.98 -17.40
N LEU A 89 5.64 -21.27 -16.12
CA LEU A 89 6.02 -22.60 -15.65
C LEU A 89 4.89 -23.62 -15.76
N GLU A 90 3.65 -23.20 -15.71
CA GLU A 90 2.49 -24.12 -15.81
C GLU A 90 2.46 -24.85 -17.15
N ASP A 91 2.89 -24.20 -18.22
CA ASP A 91 2.90 -24.74 -19.57
C ASP A 91 4.25 -25.35 -19.99
N SER A 92 5.20 -25.47 -19.07
CA SER A 92 6.55 -25.96 -19.39
C SER A 92 6.86 -27.30 -18.72
N HIS A 93 7.81 -28.03 -19.34
CA HIS A 93 8.28 -29.32 -18.82
C HIS A 93 9.51 -29.12 -17.90
N VAL A 94 9.30 -28.37 -16.82
CA VAL A 94 10.36 -28.20 -15.80
C VAL A 94 10.19 -29.22 -14.68
N SER A 95 11.30 -29.55 -14.02
CA SER A 95 11.27 -30.45 -12.88
C SER A 95 10.46 -29.86 -11.73
N THR A 96 9.91 -30.73 -10.89
CA THR A 96 9.16 -30.32 -9.70
C THR A 96 10.01 -29.46 -8.77
N ASP A 97 11.31 -29.78 -8.64
CA ASP A 97 12.23 -29.02 -7.80
C ASP A 97 12.39 -27.58 -8.27
N VAL A 98 12.54 -27.36 -9.57
CA VAL A 98 12.64 -26.00 -10.14
C VAL A 98 11.32 -25.26 -9.96
N ARG A 99 10.21 -25.91 -10.21
CA ARG A 99 8.88 -25.33 -10.04
C ARG A 99 8.65 -24.87 -8.59
N ASP A 100 8.99 -25.73 -7.63
CA ASP A 100 8.86 -25.42 -6.21
C ASP A 100 9.71 -24.24 -5.79
N LYS A 101 10.93 -24.14 -6.32
CA LYS A 101 11.84 -23.02 -6.03
C LYS A 101 11.31 -21.70 -6.59
N VAL A 102 10.76 -21.71 -7.78
CA VAL A 102 10.18 -20.51 -8.39
C VAL A 102 8.94 -20.08 -7.62
N LYS A 103 8.10 -21.01 -7.21
CA LYS A 103 6.91 -20.72 -6.39
C LYS A 103 7.31 -20.12 -5.04
N GLU A 104 8.31 -20.71 -4.40
CA GLU A 104 8.86 -20.18 -3.14
C GLU A 104 9.35 -18.74 -3.31
N PHE A 105 10.05 -18.46 -4.39
CA PHE A 105 10.51 -17.11 -4.70
C PHE A 105 9.35 -16.13 -4.89
N ALA A 106 8.35 -16.49 -5.68
CA ALA A 106 7.17 -15.65 -5.92
C ALA A 106 6.38 -15.38 -4.63
N ASP A 107 6.23 -16.39 -3.77
CA ASP A 107 5.58 -16.25 -2.48
C ASP A 107 6.37 -15.29 -1.56
N SER A 108 7.70 -15.37 -1.59
CA SER A 108 8.58 -14.45 -0.85
C SER A 108 8.42 -13.01 -1.30
N VAL A 109 8.32 -12.78 -2.61
CA VAL A 109 8.09 -11.44 -3.16
C VAL A 109 6.76 -10.87 -2.67
N ARG A 110 5.70 -11.68 -2.68
CA ARG A 110 4.39 -11.24 -2.18
C ARG A 110 4.40 -10.94 -0.69
N ALA A 111 5.12 -11.74 0.09
CA ALA A 111 5.21 -11.57 1.54
C ALA A 111 6.00 -10.32 1.95
N THR A 112 6.84 -9.78 1.07
CA THR A 112 7.64 -8.59 1.32
C THR A 112 6.79 -7.30 1.32
N ILE A 113 5.64 -7.36 0.67
CA ILE A 113 4.69 -6.25 0.60
C ILE A 113 3.50 -6.57 1.50
#